data_d3f577ef46a332a7460d391054f9216d
#
_entry.id   d3f577ef46a332a7460d391054f9216d
#
_cell.length_a   1.000
_cell.length_b   1.000
_cell.length_c   1.000
_cell.angle_alpha   90.00
_cell.angle_beta   90.00
_cell.angle_gamma   90.00
#
_symmetry.space_group_name_H-M   'P 1'
#
loop_
_entity.id
_entity.type
_entity.pdbx_description
1 polymer ?
#
loop_
_entity_poly.entity_id
_entity_poly.type
_entity_poly.pdbx_seq_one_letter_code
_entity_poly.pdbx_strand_id
1 'polypeptide(L)'
;MKKLILLLIAITVISCKNEAKKESSKKEEAQEIKEVKKEKFPEELGKVFQAHGGINAWRKAQVLSFNKGEEVITTDLQSRKIVVNHSKYSLGFDGKEVWLSEDEKGTFKGNPEFYYNLYFYFYAMPFVLSDDGIAYEKVDAISFEGTDFPGYKISYKANVGTSPDDNYIIYYNPTSYQMEWLAYTVTFNSKEPSEKYNLIKYNKWENVNGLILPQEITWFKKDDAGNPTEPARPATVFTLPLISQAKLADSFY
;
A
#
# COMPACT_ATOMS: atom_id res chain seq x y z
N MET A 1 19.42 18.21 -79.21
CA MET A 1 20.19 17.22 -80.07
C MET A 1 20.10 15.87 -79.37
N LYS A 2 19.58 14.88 -80.14
CA LYS A 2 19.82 13.43 -80.13
C LYS A 2 19.37 12.72 -78.83
N LYS A 3 18.43 11.89 -78.91
CA LYS A 3 17.93 10.64 -79.58
C LYS A 3 17.77 9.64 -78.44
N LEU A 4 16.51 9.20 -78.03
CA LEU A 4 15.76 8.08 -78.59
C LEU A 4 16.53 6.72 -78.44
N ILE A 5 15.99 5.77 -77.71
CA ILE A 5 15.73 4.41 -78.19
C ILE A 5 14.77 3.71 -77.18
N LEU A 6 13.61 3.33 -77.72
CA LEU A 6 12.66 2.33 -77.22
C LEU A 6 13.27 0.95 -77.24
N LEU A 7 12.92 0.11 -76.29
CA LEU A 7 12.80 -1.33 -76.58
C LEU A 7 11.63 -1.95 -75.82
N LEU A 8 10.61 -2.27 -76.60
CA LEU A 8 9.49 -3.12 -76.25
C LEU A 8 9.92 -4.56 -76.37
N ILE A 9 9.64 -5.39 -75.37
CA ILE A 9 9.51 -6.85 -75.58
C ILE A 9 8.29 -7.34 -74.81
N ALA A 10 7.28 -7.73 -75.57
CA ALA A 10 6.14 -8.50 -75.18
C ALA A 10 6.38 -9.98 -75.40
N ILE A 11 6.05 -10.83 -74.43
CA ILE A 11 5.76 -12.26 -74.66
C ILE A 11 4.84 -12.76 -73.57
N THR A 12 3.61 -12.94 -73.84
CA THR A 12 2.70 -14.10 -74.09
C THR A 12 2.36 -14.93 -72.84
N VAL A 13 1.03 -14.92 -72.62
CA VAL A 13 0.21 -15.75 -71.76
C VAL A 13 0.38 -17.26 -71.97
N ILE A 14 0.41 -18.02 -70.88
CA ILE A 14 -0.13 -19.39 -70.88
C ILE A 14 -1.06 -19.55 -69.68
N SER A 15 -2.32 -19.76 -70.04
CA SER A 15 -3.38 -20.16 -69.15
C SER A 15 -3.27 -21.64 -68.82
N CYS A 16 -3.42 -22.00 -67.54
CA CYS A 16 -3.90 -23.32 -67.16
C CYS A 16 -4.85 -23.18 -65.99
N LYS A 17 -6.11 -23.43 -66.26
CA LYS A 17 -7.18 -23.74 -65.28
C LYS A 17 -6.75 -24.96 -64.48
N ASN A 18 -6.90 -24.92 -63.17
CA ASN A 18 -7.40 -26.08 -62.41
C ASN A 18 -8.14 -25.61 -61.15
N GLU A 19 -9.18 -26.37 -60.86
CA GLU A 19 -10.27 -26.10 -59.98
C GLU A 19 -9.94 -26.18 -58.48
N ALA A 20 -10.64 -25.36 -57.72
CA ALA A 20 -11.22 -25.57 -56.42
C ALA A 20 -10.52 -26.45 -55.36
N LYS A 21 -10.01 -25.82 -54.35
CA LYS A 21 -10.22 -26.27 -52.95
C LYS A 21 -10.34 -25.05 -52.04
N LYS A 22 -11.54 -24.87 -51.51
CA LYS A 22 -11.82 -23.99 -50.38
C LYS A 22 -11.07 -24.53 -49.15
N GLU A 23 -9.98 -23.94 -48.80
CA GLU A 23 -9.44 -24.03 -47.46
C GLU A 23 -9.83 -22.76 -46.68
N SER A 24 -10.68 -23.01 -45.68
CA SER A 24 -11.06 -22.04 -44.69
C SER A 24 -9.82 -21.65 -43.89
N SER A 25 -9.31 -20.44 -44.09
CA SER A 25 -8.33 -19.87 -43.18
C SER A 25 -9.01 -19.61 -41.85
N LYS A 26 -8.84 -20.52 -40.90
CA LYS A 26 -8.98 -20.20 -39.46
C LYS A 26 -7.98 -19.10 -39.14
N LYS A 27 -8.49 -17.88 -38.91
CA LYS A 27 -7.76 -16.90 -38.16
C LYS A 27 -7.55 -17.49 -36.76
N GLU A 28 -6.34 -17.94 -36.47
CA GLU A 28 -5.87 -18.08 -35.10
C GLU A 28 -5.83 -16.67 -34.51
N GLU A 29 -6.81 -16.38 -33.67
CA GLU A 29 -6.70 -15.29 -32.71
C GLU A 29 -5.53 -15.64 -31.80
N ALA A 30 -4.40 -14.99 -32.00
CA ALA A 30 -3.31 -14.98 -31.04
C ALA A 30 -3.89 -14.37 -29.73
N GLN A 31 -4.22 -15.23 -28.78
CA GLN A 31 -4.47 -14.81 -27.41
C GLN A 31 -3.17 -14.17 -26.92
N GLU A 32 -3.20 -12.87 -26.80
CA GLU A 32 -2.20 -12.11 -26.06
C GLU A 32 -2.16 -12.68 -24.65
N ILE A 33 -1.18 -13.54 -24.37
CA ILE A 33 -0.88 -13.99 -23.02
C ILE A 33 -0.38 -12.73 -22.31
N LYS A 34 -1.30 -12.03 -21.63
CA LYS A 34 -0.90 -10.99 -20.68
C LYS A 34 0.02 -11.66 -19.67
N GLU A 35 1.31 -11.37 -19.75
CA GLU A 35 2.23 -11.72 -18.68
C GLU A 35 1.61 -11.26 -17.37
N VAL A 36 1.19 -12.22 -16.57
CA VAL A 36 0.75 -11.96 -15.18
C VAL A 36 2.01 -11.48 -14.47
N LYS A 37 2.11 -10.18 -14.26
CA LYS A 37 3.17 -9.58 -13.46
C LYS A 37 3.17 -10.31 -12.13
N LYS A 38 4.20 -11.15 -11.89
CA LYS A 38 4.35 -11.90 -10.64
C LYS A 38 4.40 -10.88 -9.50
N GLU A 39 3.43 -10.93 -8.60
CA GLU A 39 3.40 -10.04 -7.44
C GLU A 39 4.70 -10.17 -6.66
N LYS A 40 5.22 -9.06 -6.16
CA LYS A 40 6.54 -8.97 -5.53
C LYS A 40 6.56 -9.44 -4.07
N PHE A 41 5.44 -9.93 -3.54
CA PHE A 41 5.27 -10.33 -2.14
C PHE A 41 4.90 -11.82 -2.01
N PRO A 42 5.09 -12.44 -0.83
CA PRO A 42 4.70 -13.82 -0.55
C PRO A 42 3.20 -14.06 -0.80
N GLU A 43 2.85 -15.29 -1.19
CA GLU A 43 1.46 -15.66 -1.53
C GLU A 43 0.49 -15.39 -0.37
N GLU A 44 0.90 -15.71 0.87
CA GLU A 44 0.07 -15.49 2.06
C GLU A 44 -0.23 -14.01 2.30
N LEU A 45 0.75 -13.11 2.06
CA LEU A 45 0.51 -11.67 2.09
C LEU A 45 -0.43 -11.22 0.97
N GLY A 46 -0.38 -11.87 -0.18
CA GLY A 46 -1.37 -11.66 -1.24
C GLY A 46 -2.79 -11.95 -0.76
N LYS A 47 -2.98 -13.04 0.01
CA LYS A 47 -4.27 -13.39 0.63
C LYS A 47 -4.67 -12.37 1.71
N VAL A 48 -3.71 -11.85 2.49
CA VAL A 48 -3.97 -10.78 3.47
C VAL A 48 -4.49 -9.52 2.74
N PHE A 49 -3.80 -9.05 1.69
CA PHE A 49 -4.29 -7.91 0.93
C PHE A 49 -5.67 -8.16 0.33
N GLN A 50 -5.93 -9.36 -0.17
CA GLN A 50 -7.24 -9.73 -0.72
C GLN A 50 -8.34 -9.73 0.36
N ALA A 51 -8.06 -10.20 1.57
CA ALA A 51 -8.97 -10.15 2.71
C ALA A 51 -9.33 -8.70 3.11
N HIS A 52 -8.47 -7.74 2.77
CA HIS A 52 -8.70 -6.31 2.98
C HIS A 52 -9.27 -5.56 1.77
N GLY A 53 -9.76 -6.26 0.73
CA GLY A 53 -10.36 -5.63 -0.47
C GLY A 53 -9.42 -5.57 -1.67
N GLY A 54 -8.16 -5.98 -1.50
CA GLY A 54 -7.20 -6.19 -2.59
C GLY A 54 -6.36 -4.97 -2.95
N ILE A 55 -5.10 -5.26 -3.26
CA ILE A 55 -4.08 -4.24 -3.55
C ILE A 55 -4.41 -3.40 -4.79
N ASN A 56 -5.12 -3.98 -5.77
CA ASN A 56 -5.51 -3.25 -6.97
C ASN A 56 -6.57 -2.17 -6.69
N ALA A 57 -7.47 -2.40 -5.75
CA ALA A 57 -8.44 -1.39 -5.30
C ALA A 57 -7.71 -0.26 -4.57
N TRP A 58 -6.76 -0.58 -3.68
CA TRP A 58 -5.92 0.39 -3.00
C TRP A 58 -5.13 1.26 -3.98
N ARG A 59 -4.44 0.66 -4.95
CA ARG A 59 -3.60 1.38 -5.92
C ARG A 59 -4.39 2.33 -6.84
N LYS A 60 -5.70 2.14 -6.99
CA LYS A 60 -6.58 3.05 -7.75
C LYS A 60 -7.04 4.25 -6.93
N ALA A 61 -6.97 4.18 -5.62
CA ALA A 61 -7.33 5.28 -4.73
C ALA A 61 -6.30 6.42 -4.85
N GLN A 62 -6.78 7.65 -4.80
CA GLN A 62 -5.95 8.85 -4.87
C GLN A 62 -5.87 9.53 -3.50
N VAL A 63 -6.97 9.55 -2.76
CA VAL A 63 -7.06 10.24 -1.49
C VAL A 63 -7.65 9.33 -0.44
N LEU A 64 -7.02 9.31 0.72
CA LEU A 64 -7.52 8.74 1.96
C LEU A 64 -7.71 9.87 2.97
N SER A 65 -8.88 9.96 3.58
CA SER A 65 -9.12 10.85 4.73
C SER A 65 -9.83 10.09 5.84
N PHE A 66 -9.51 10.42 7.08
CA PHE A 66 -10.15 9.88 8.29
C PHE A 66 -9.92 10.80 9.48
N ASN A 67 -10.75 10.66 10.50
CA ASN A 67 -10.60 11.40 11.73
C ASN A 67 -9.98 10.53 12.83
N LYS A 68 -9.13 11.15 13.65
CA LYS A 68 -8.59 10.61 14.90
C LYS A 68 -8.83 11.63 16.02
N GLY A 69 -9.85 11.40 16.81
CA GLY A 69 -10.34 12.43 17.75
C GLY A 69 -10.77 13.69 16.98
N GLU A 70 -10.19 14.84 17.32
CA GLU A 70 -10.47 16.12 16.67
C GLU A 70 -9.59 16.40 15.44
N GLU A 71 -8.66 15.53 15.12
CA GLU A 71 -7.80 15.65 13.94
C GLU A 71 -8.46 15.03 12.71
N VAL A 72 -8.41 15.75 11.59
CA VAL A 72 -8.73 15.23 10.25
C VAL A 72 -7.44 15.02 9.50
N ILE A 73 -7.15 13.77 9.16
CA ILE A 73 -5.94 13.37 8.45
C ILE A 73 -6.30 13.09 6.99
N THR A 74 -5.67 13.80 6.05
CA THR A 74 -5.92 13.64 4.62
C THR A 74 -4.62 13.43 3.88
N THR A 75 -4.53 12.34 3.13
CA THR A 75 -3.31 11.90 2.41
C THR A 75 -3.59 11.69 0.93
N ASP A 76 -2.74 12.26 0.08
CA ASP A 76 -2.59 11.83 -1.31
C ASP A 76 -1.81 10.50 -1.32
N LEU A 77 -2.45 9.44 -1.76
CA LEU A 77 -1.88 8.08 -1.70
C LEU A 77 -0.78 7.85 -2.73
N GLN A 78 -0.66 8.69 -3.74
CA GLN A 78 0.35 8.57 -4.80
C GLN A 78 1.61 9.36 -4.46
N SER A 79 1.45 10.62 -4.05
CA SER A 79 2.58 11.51 -3.72
C SER A 79 3.01 11.43 -2.25
N ARG A 80 2.17 10.86 -1.39
CA ARG A 80 2.34 10.83 0.08
C ARG A 80 2.31 12.21 0.73
N LYS A 81 1.86 13.24 0.02
CA LYS A 81 1.52 14.52 0.65
C LYS A 81 0.41 14.29 1.66
N ILE A 82 0.49 14.95 2.79
CA ILE A 82 -0.44 14.73 3.90
C ILE A 82 -0.67 16.00 4.70
N VAL A 83 -1.89 16.18 5.17
CA VAL A 83 -2.27 17.24 6.09
C VAL A 83 -3.02 16.63 7.28
N VAL A 84 -2.63 17.03 8.46
CA VAL A 84 -3.33 16.78 9.72
C VAL A 84 -3.91 18.11 10.18
N ASN A 85 -5.23 18.24 10.11
CA ASN A 85 -5.95 19.44 10.52
C ASN A 85 -6.60 19.24 11.88
N HIS A 86 -6.36 20.17 12.79
CA HIS A 86 -7.03 20.31 14.08
C HIS A 86 -7.51 21.75 14.23
N SER A 87 -8.48 22.02 15.08
CA SER A 87 -9.05 23.38 15.28
C SER A 87 -8.03 24.44 15.72
N LYS A 88 -6.89 24.05 16.27
CA LYS A 88 -5.86 24.94 16.83
C LYS A 88 -4.50 24.84 16.16
N TYR A 89 -4.31 23.89 15.28
CA TYR A 89 -3.06 23.71 14.52
C TYR A 89 -3.33 22.90 13.27
N SER A 90 -2.40 23.02 12.33
CA SER A 90 -2.29 22.11 11.20
C SER A 90 -0.83 21.75 10.98
N LEU A 91 -0.56 20.54 10.56
CA LEU A 91 0.77 20.10 10.19
C LEU A 91 0.69 19.12 9.02
N GLY A 92 1.78 18.94 8.33
CA GLY A 92 1.78 18.01 7.20
C GLY A 92 3.10 17.94 6.47
N PHE A 93 3.07 17.28 5.32
CA PHE A 93 4.17 17.15 4.38
C PHE A 93 3.68 17.56 2.99
N ASP A 94 4.30 18.56 2.39
CA ASP A 94 3.90 19.14 1.08
C ASP A 94 4.53 18.43 -0.13
N GLY A 95 5.33 17.38 0.13
CA GLY A 95 6.13 16.68 -0.87
C GLY A 95 7.60 17.11 -0.89
N LYS A 96 7.99 18.11 -0.08
CA LYS A 96 9.37 18.61 0.07
C LYS A 96 9.79 18.67 1.52
N GLU A 97 8.98 19.29 2.36
CA GLU A 97 9.29 19.50 3.77
C GLU A 97 8.07 19.27 4.65
N VAL A 98 8.32 18.95 5.90
CA VAL A 98 7.31 18.90 6.95
C VAL A 98 7.09 20.30 7.48
N TRP A 99 5.83 20.70 7.62
CA TRP A 99 5.44 22.01 8.10
C TRP A 99 4.50 21.93 9.30
N LEU A 100 4.47 22.96 10.11
CA LEU A 100 3.56 23.16 11.25
C LEU A 100 3.05 24.59 11.25
N SER A 101 1.73 24.76 11.39
CA SER A 101 1.07 26.04 11.63
C SER A 101 0.24 25.91 12.91
N GLU A 102 0.32 26.90 13.80
CA GLU A 102 -0.34 26.92 15.10
C GLU A 102 -0.99 28.28 15.35
N ASP A 103 -2.17 28.30 15.98
CA ASP A 103 -2.81 29.54 16.42
C ASP A 103 -1.98 30.23 17.51
N GLU A 104 -1.47 29.43 18.44
CA GLU A 104 -0.57 29.88 19.49
C GLU A 104 0.64 28.93 19.56
N LYS A 105 1.83 29.49 19.60
CA LYS A 105 3.09 28.73 19.65
C LYS A 105 3.10 27.68 20.76
N GLY A 106 3.39 26.46 20.39
CA GLY A 106 3.48 25.31 21.30
C GLY A 106 2.12 24.71 21.66
N THR A 107 1.08 24.95 20.86
CA THR A 107 -0.22 24.25 20.97
C THR A 107 -0.06 22.78 20.61
N PHE A 108 0.65 22.48 19.54
CA PHE A 108 1.04 21.10 19.21
C PHE A 108 2.20 20.65 20.10
N LYS A 109 2.00 19.58 20.87
CA LYS A 109 2.96 19.10 21.87
C LYS A 109 3.92 18.03 21.37
N GLY A 110 3.77 17.61 20.12
CA GLY A 110 4.58 16.55 19.52
C GLY A 110 5.78 17.10 18.73
N ASN A 111 6.48 16.16 18.08
CA ASN A 111 7.45 16.47 17.04
C ASN A 111 6.76 16.33 15.68
N PRO A 112 6.62 17.40 14.86
CA PRO A 112 5.93 17.31 13.56
C PRO A 112 6.55 16.30 12.60
N GLU A 113 7.89 16.22 12.56
CA GLU A 113 8.64 15.28 11.71
C GLU A 113 8.34 13.80 12.03
N PHE A 114 8.01 13.50 13.29
CA PHE A 114 7.62 12.16 13.71
C PHE A 114 6.13 11.91 13.51
N TYR A 115 5.30 12.94 13.70
CA TYR A 115 3.85 12.78 13.84
C TYR A 115 3.09 12.79 12.52
N TYR A 116 3.53 13.58 11.53
CA TYR A 116 2.73 13.92 10.34
C TYR A 116 2.15 12.69 9.60
N ASN A 117 2.90 11.59 9.55
CA ASN A 117 2.46 10.37 8.85
C ASN A 117 2.21 9.17 9.77
N LEU A 118 2.41 9.32 11.08
CA LEU A 118 2.34 8.22 12.05
C LEU A 118 1.00 7.47 11.97
N TYR A 119 -0.10 8.20 12.06
CA TYR A 119 -1.43 7.58 12.04
C TYR A 119 -1.87 7.18 10.63
N PHE A 120 -1.35 7.82 9.59
CA PHE A 120 -1.55 7.34 8.24
C PHE A 120 -1.00 5.92 8.07
N TYR A 121 0.21 5.65 8.51
CA TYR A 121 0.80 4.31 8.40
C TYR A 121 0.00 3.28 9.21
N PHE A 122 -0.44 3.59 10.40
CA PHE A 122 -1.28 2.66 11.16
C PHE A 122 -2.65 2.44 10.51
N TYR A 123 -3.26 3.49 9.98
CA TYR A 123 -4.58 3.38 9.37
C TYR A 123 -4.57 2.69 8.00
N ALA A 124 -3.54 2.89 7.20
CA ALA A 124 -3.40 2.33 5.86
C ALA A 124 -2.85 0.89 5.83
N MET A 125 -2.70 0.24 6.99
CA MET A 125 -2.37 -1.20 7.05
C MET A 125 -3.51 -2.06 6.49
N PRO A 126 -3.20 -3.18 5.83
CA PRO A 126 -1.88 -3.68 5.50
C PRO A 126 -1.27 -3.10 4.21
N PHE A 127 -1.96 -2.23 3.50
CA PHE A 127 -1.65 -1.84 2.11
C PHE A 127 -0.29 -1.15 1.94
N VAL A 128 0.14 -0.34 2.91
CA VAL A 128 1.47 0.31 2.89
C VAL A 128 2.62 -0.70 2.91
N LEU A 129 2.36 -1.94 3.30
CA LEU A 129 3.33 -3.04 3.28
C LEU A 129 3.51 -3.66 1.89
N SER A 130 2.84 -3.14 0.86
CA SER A 130 3.02 -3.54 -0.54
C SER A 130 3.82 -2.53 -1.36
N ASP A 131 4.34 -1.48 -0.74
CA ASP A 131 5.13 -0.44 -1.39
C ASP A 131 6.44 -1.00 -1.96
N ASP A 132 7.06 -0.29 -2.90
CA ASP A 132 8.32 -0.73 -3.51
C ASP A 132 9.49 -0.66 -2.51
N GLY A 133 10.47 -1.54 -2.68
CA GLY A 133 11.67 -1.54 -1.86
C GLY A 133 11.56 -2.30 -0.54
N ILE A 134 10.49 -3.10 -0.37
CA ILE A 134 10.25 -3.92 0.82
C ILE A 134 10.86 -5.32 0.64
N ALA A 135 11.43 -5.85 1.73
CA ALA A 135 11.82 -7.24 1.88
C ALA A 135 10.92 -7.92 2.91
N TYR A 136 10.57 -9.19 2.65
CA TYR A 136 9.67 -9.99 3.47
C TYR A 136 10.39 -11.22 3.99
N GLU A 137 10.27 -11.50 5.28
CA GLU A 137 10.83 -12.68 5.94
C GLU A 137 9.74 -13.31 6.80
N LYS A 138 9.51 -14.62 6.65
CA LYS A 138 8.58 -15.34 7.50
C LYS A 138 9.16 -15.44 8.91
N VAL A 139 8.33 -15.15 9.93
CA VAL A 139 8.71 -15.22 11.34
C VAL A 139 7.83 -16.20 12.10
N ASP A 140 8.25 -16.55 13.32
CA ASP A 140 7.44 -17.36 14.22
C ASP A 140 6.11 -16.67 14.54
N ALA A 141 5.08 -17.48 14.75
CA ALA A 141 3.76 -16.97 15.12
C ALA A 141 3.76 -16.38 16.53
N ILE A 142 2.88 -15.42 16.78
CA ILE A 142 2.50 -15.03 18.13
C ILE A 142 1.19 -15.73 18.52
N SER A 143 1.02 -16.02 19.80
CA SER A 143 -0.17 -16.69 20.34
C SER A 143 -0.98 -15.72 21.19
N PHE A 144 -2.30 -15.69 20.96
CA PHE A 144 -3.22 -14.91 21.78
C PHE A 144 -4.57 -15.63 21.86
N GLU A 145 -5.10 -15.78 23.09
CA GLU A 145 -6.40 -16.42 23.36
C GLU A 145 -6.59 -17.77 22.64
N GLY A 146 -5.52 -18.58 22.59
CA GLY A 146 -5.56 -19.92 22.00
C GLY A 146 -5.47 -19.95 20.46
N THR A 147 -5.21 -18.83 19.82
CA THR A 147 -4.97 -18.73 18.38
C THR A 147 -3.52 -18.35 18.11
N ASP A 148 -2.87 -19.09 17.19
CA ASP A 148 -1.55 -18.77 16.68
C ASP A 148 -1.67 -17.94 15.40
N PHE A 149 -1.08 -16.75 15.40
CA PHE A 149 -1.09 -15.82 14.27
C PHE A 149 0.24 -15.88 13.54
N PRO A 150 0.31 -16.49 12.35
CA PRO A 150 1.53 -16.48 11.54
C PRO A 150 1.88 -15.06 11.09
N GLY A 151 3.19 -14.81 10.89
CA GLY A 151 3.66 -13.46 10.60
C GLY A 151 4.73 -13.35 9.53
N TYR A 152 4.88 -12.13 9.05
CA TYR A 152 5.96 -11.70 8.17
C TYR A 152 6.62 -10.44 8.72
N LYS A 153 7.92 -10.49 8.89
CA LYS A 153 8.76 -9.32 9.11
C LYS A 153 8.92 -8.57 7.79
N ILE A 154 8.76 -7.28 7.89
CA ILE A 154 8.86 -6.34 6.78
C ILE A 154 9.99 -5.38 7.12
N SER A 155 10.97 -5.30 6.24
CA SER A 155 12.08 -4.36 6.34
C SER A 155 12.23 -3.58 5.03
N TYR A 156 12.72 -2.37 5.14
CA TYR A 156 12.95 -1.52 3.98
C TYR A 156 14.40 -1.66 3.51
N LYS A 157 14.60 -1.63 2.20
CA LYS A 157 15.95 -1.51 1.65
C LYS A 157 16.53 -0.16 2.06
N ALA A 158 17.83 -0.09 2.19
CA ALA A 158 18.54 1.15 2.57
C ALA A 158 18.05 2.35 1.75
N ASN A 159 17.78 3.46 2.44
CA ASN A 159 17.28 4.73 1.91
C ASN A 159 15.83 4.71 1.37
N VAL A 160 14.98 3.78 1.81
CA VAL A 160 13.56 3.76 1.50
C VAL A 160 12.76 4.12 2.75
N GLY A 161 11.88 5.12 2.65
CA GLY A 161 11.01 5.59 3.74
C GLY A 161 11.68 6.61 4.70
N THR A 162 10.85 7.15 5.61
CA THR A 162 11.27 8.19 6.58
C THR A 162 12.09 7.63 7.75
N SER A 163 11.92 6.35 8.07
CA SER A 163 12.65 5.63 9.11
C SER A 163 13.07 4.26 8.57
N PRO A 164 14.12 4.19 7.74
CA PRO A 164 14.51 2.94 7.07
C PRO A 164 14.99 1.85 8.05
N ASP A 165 15.33 2.21 9.29
CA ASP A 165 15.73 1.28 10.35
C ASP A 165 14.54 0.71 11.14
N ASP A 166 13.31 1.22 10.92
CA ASP A 166 12.12 0.65 11.53
C ASP A 166 11.77 -0.68 10.88
N ASN A 167 11.47 -1.66 11.72
CA ASN A 167 10.98 -2.96 11.30
C ASN A 167 9.50 -3.10 11.67
N TYR A 168 8.75 -3.75 10.81
CA TYR A 168 7.36 -4.10 11.04
C TYR A 168 7.19 -5.60 10.96
N ILE A 169 6.29 -6.18 11.78
CA ILE A 169 5.85 -7.56 11.62
C ILE A 169 4.33 -7.53 11.56
N ILE A 170 3.79 -7.99 10.43
CA ILE A 170 2.36 -8.20 10.30
C ILE A 170 2.03 -9.62 10.74
N TYR A 171 1.00 -9.78 11.58
CA TYR A 171 0.44 -11.08 11.93
C TYR A 171 -1.03 -11.11 11.52
N TYR A 172 -1.46 -12.24 10.99
CA TYR A 172 -2.78 -12.40 10.41
C TYR A 172 -3.48 -13.66 10.91
N ASN A 173 -4.80 -13.66 10.87
CA ASN A 173 -5.62 -14.82 11.20
C ASN A 173 -5.40 -15.93 10.16
N PRO A 174 -5.01 -17.16 10.58
CA PRO A 174 -4.66 -18.22 9.64
C PRO A 174 -5.84 -18.74 8.81
N THR A 175 -7.08 -18.44 9.21
CA THR A 175 -8.29 -18.88 8.49
C THR A 175 -8.84 -17.80 7.56
N SER A 176 -9.01 -16.57 8.06
CA SER A 176 -9.58 -15.45 7.31
C SER A 176 -8.55 -14.67 6.51
N TYR A 177 -7.27 -14.79 6.83
CA TYR A 177 -6.18 -13.96 6.34
C TYR A 177 -6.33 -12.47 6.69
N GLN A 178 -7.28 -12.11 7.53
CA GLN A 178 -7.39 -10.73 8.00
C GLN A 178 -6.22 -10.41 8.94
N MET A 179 -5.62 -9.24 8.78
CA MET A 179 -4.59 -8.74 9.68
C MET A 179 -5.18 -8.58 11.08
N GLU A 180 -4.47 -9.03 12.10
CA GLU A 180 -4.90 -8.94 13.51
C GLU A 180 -3.89 -8.16 14.36
N TRP A 181 -2.60 -8.25 14.04
CA TRP A 181 -1.56 -7.64 14.85
C TRP A 181 -0.48 -6.99 14.00
N LEU A 182 0.07 -5.91 14.55
CA LEU A 182 1.26 -5.25 14.05
C LEU A 182 2.28 -5.15 15.18
N ALA A 183 3.46 -5.71 15.00
CA ALA A 183 4.62 -5.35 15.79
C ALA A 183 5.48 -4.35 15.02
N TYR A 184 6.02 -3.34 15.71
CA TYR A 184 6.85 -2.32 15.06
C TYR A 184 7.90 -1.78 16.02
N THR A 185 9.06 -1.41 15.49
CA THR A 185 10.10 -0.69 16.20
C THR A 185 9.93 0.82 16.01
N VAL A 186 10.60 1.62 16.84
CA VAL A 186 10.67 3.08 16.71
C VAL A 186 12.12 3.47 16.83
N THR A 187 12.72 3.86 15.72
CA THR A 187 14.15 4.24 15.62
C THR A 187 14.34 5.72 15.32
N PHE A 188 13.26 6.48 15.22
CA PHE A 188 13.27 7.89 14.85
C PHE A 188 14.26 8.74 15.68
N ASN A 189 14.32 8.51 16.99
CA ASN A 189 15.22 9.27 17.89
C ASN A 189 16.62 8.67 17.98
N SER A 190 16.73 7.33 18.02
CA SER A 190 18.03 6.65 18.17
C SER A 190 18.84 6.65 16.89
N LYS A 191 18.14 6.62 15.73
CA LYS A 191 18.75 6.42 14.40
C LYS A 191 19.58 5.14 14.29
N GLU A 192 19.24 4.15 15.12
CA GLU A 192 19.89 2.84 15.17
C GLU A 192 18.83 1.74 15.14
N PRO A 193 19.11 0.58 14.49
CA PRO A 193 18.21 -0.56 14.49
C PRO A 193 17.82 -0.99 15.90
N SER A 194 16.59 -1.45 16.07
CA SER A 194 16.03 -1.86 17.36
C SER A 194 15.30 -3.19 17.24
N GLU A 195 15.45 -4.02 18.27
CA GLU A 195 14.66 -5.26 18.45
C GLU A 195 13.54 -5.06 19.51
N LYS A 196 13.29 -3.82 19.93
CA LYS A 196 12.23 -3.48 20.90
C LYS A 196 10.93 -3.20 20.14
N TYR A 197 10.14 -4.25 19.91
CA TYR A 197 8.85 -4.12 19.25
C TYR A 197 7.77 -3.63 20.19
N ASN A 198 6.99 -2.65 19.74
CA ASN A 198 5.65 -2.34 20.25
C ASN A 198 4.63 -3.25 19.55
N LEU A 199 3.52 -3.54 20.20
CA LEU A 199 2.49 -4.42 19.66
C LEU A 199 1.13 -3.73 19.62
N ILE A 200 0.47 -3.77 18.47
CA ILE A 200 -0.86 -3.22 18.24
C ILE A 200 -1.79 -4.33 17.79
N LYS A 201 -2.96 -4.43 18.42
CA LYS A 201 -4.10 -5.21 17.94
C LYS A 201 -4.98 -4.35 17.03
N TYR A 202 -5.38 -4.93 15.90
CA TYR A 202 -6.40 -4.40 15.00
C TYR A 202 -7.69 -5.19 15.23
N ASN A 203 -8.56 -4.66 16.07
CA ASN A 203 -9.69 -5.42 16.60
C ASN A 203 -11.05 -5.06 16.00
N LYS A 204 -11.12 -3.99 15.20
CA LYS A 204 -12.33 -3.63 14.46
C LYS A 204 -11.99 -3.10 13.08
N TRP A 205 -12.78 -3.51 12.11
CA TRP A 205 -12.61 -3.18 10.70
C TRP A 205 -13.93 -2.69 10.11
N GLU A 206 -13.84 -1.83 9.10
CA GLU A 206 -15.00 -1.35 8.36
C GLU A 206 -14.75 -1.38 6.86
N ASN A 207 -15.82 -1.52 6.08
CA ASN A 207 -15.75 -1.47 4.62
C ASN A 207 -15.92 -0.04 4.13
N VAL A 208 -14.86 0.50 3.51
CA VAL A 208 -14.83 1.84 2.93
C VAL A 208 -14.64 1.69 1.42
N ASN A 209 -15.73 1.74 0.67
CA ASN A 209 -15.73 1.60 -0.80
C ASN A 209 -15.00 0.33 -1.30
N GLY A 210 -15.17 -0.79 -0.59
CA GLY A 210 -14.57 -2.09 -0.92
C GLY A 210 -13.20 -2.35 -0.29
N LEU A 211 -12.60 -1.38 0.36
CA LEU A 211 -11.41 -1.56 1.18
C LEU A 211 -11.81 -1.79 2.64
N ILE A 212 -11.15 -2.75 3.29
CA ILE A 212 -11.37 -3.04 4.71
C ILE A 212 -10.28 -2.30 5.50
N LEU A 213 -10.68 -1.23 6.18
CA LEU A 213 -9.81 -0.33 6.94
C LEU A 213 -10.12 -0.41 8.44
N PRO A 214 -9.14 -0.11 9.33
CA PRO A 214 -9.36 -0.24 10.76
C PRO A 214 -10.28 0.86 11.32
N GLN A 215 -11.26 0.47 12.14
CA GLN A 215 -12.01 1.42 12.97
C GLN A 215 -11.30 1.73 14.28
N GLU A 216 -10.52 0.77 14.77
CA GLU A 216 -9.84 0.96 16.04
C GLU A 216 -8.56 0.11 16.11
N ILE A 217 -7.56 0.64 16.80
CA ILE A 217 -6.33 -0.05 17.15
C ILE A 217 -6.05 0.08 18.63
N THR A 218 -5.48 -0.97 19.24
CA THR A 218 -5.15 -0.99 20.66
C THR A 218 -3.73 -1.49 20.88
N TRP A 219 -2.93 -0.74 21.64
CA TRP A 219 -1.60 -1.17 22.06
C TRP A 219 -1.69 -2.20 23.16
N PHE A 220 -0.89 -3.24 23.07
CA PHE A 220 -0.84 -4.34 24.03
C PHE A 220 0.53 -4.42 24.70
N LYS A 221 0.51 -4.89 25.96
CA LYS A 221 1.70 -5.41 26.63
C LYS A 221 2.01 -6.78 26.08
N LYS A 222 3.23 -7.24 26.31
CA LYS A 222 3.70 -8.57 25.90
C LYS A 222 4.41 -9.28 27.05
N ASP A 223 4.38 -10.60 26.98
CA ASP A 223 5.21 -11.46 27.83
C ASP A 223 6.68 -11.51 27.33
N ASP A 224 7.51 -12.28 28.02
CA ASP A 224 8.93 -12.47 27.69
C ASP A 224 9.13 -13.22 26.35
N ALA A 225 8.15 -13.99 25.91
CA ALA A 225 8.13 -14.66 24.62
C ALA A 225 7.66 -13.75 23.47
N GLY A 226 7.19 -12.53 23.77
CA GLY A 226 6.69 -11.58 22.81
C GLY A 226 5.21 -11.70 22.49
N ASN A 227 4.47 -12.60 23.15
CA ASN A 227 3.03 -12.75 22.94
C ASN A 227 2.24 -11.62 23.59
N PRO A 228 1.12 -11.19 22.98
CA PRO A 228 0.24 -10.20 23.60
C PRO A 228 -0.35 -10.70 24.92
N THR A 229 -0.52 -9.80 25.87
CA THR A 229 -1.14 -10.13 27.17
C THR A 229 -2.40 -9.30 27.43
N GLU A 230 -2.28 -8.01 27.66
CA GLU A 230 -3.40 -7.12 28.00
C GLU A 230 -3.24 -5.75 27.31
N PRO A 231 -4.32 -5.01 27.13
CA PRO A 231 -4.25 -3.64 26.64
C PRO A 231 -3.32 -2.77 27.50
N ALA A 232 -2.40 -2.06 26.86
CA ALA A 232 -1.47 -1.14 27.51
C ALA A 232 -2.08 0.25 27.70
N ARG A 233 -3.08 0.61 26.90
CA ARG A 233 -3.80 1.89 26.93
C ARG A 233 -5.17 1.76 26.22
N PRO A 234 -6.09 2.73 26.41
CA PRO A 234 -7.34 2.76 25.65
C PRO A 234 -7.13 2.72 24.15
N ALA A 235 -8.09 2.18 23.44
CA ALA A 235 -8.07 2.09 21.97
C ALA A 235 -8.01 3.50 21.34
N THR A 236 -7.28 3.60 20.24
CA THR A 236 -7.37 4.72 19.31
C THR A 236 -8.46 4.40 18.30
N VAL A 237 -9.47 5.26 18.23
CA VAL A 237 -10.62 5.11 17.33
C VAL A 237 -10.46 6.02 16.12
N PHE A 238 -10.76 5.50 14.96
CA PHE A 238 -10.83 6.23 13.70
C PHE A 238 -12.29 6.35 13.27
N THR A 239 -12.65 7.48 12.67
CA THR A 239 -14.02 7.76 12.25
C THR A 239 -14.05 8.51 10.93
N LEU A 240 -15.21 8.56 10.30
CA LEU A 240 -15.48 9.30 9.06
C LEU A 240 -14.47 9.01 7.94
N PRO A 241 -14.18 7.74 7.66
CA PRO A 241 -13.23 7.42 6.62
C PRO A 241 -13.79 7.74 5.22
N LEU A 242 -12.91 8.20 4.34
CA LEU A 242 -13.22 8.51 2.96
C LEU A 242 -12.08 8.04 2.06
N ILE A 243 -12.44 7.28 1.04
CA ILE A 243 -11.56 6.94 -0.08
C ILE A 243 -12.10 7.61 -1.34
N SER A 244 -11.24 8.34 -2.06
CA SER A 244 -11.57 8.99 -3.32
C SER A 244 -10.61 8.58 -4.43
N GLN A 245 -11.15 8.45 -5.65
CA GLN A 245 -10.36 8.31 -6.88
C GLN A 245 -10.08 9.67 -7.53
N ALA A 246 -10.69 10.74 -7.03
CA ALA A 246 -10.40 12.09 -7.46
C ALA A 246 -9.23 12.67 -6.66
N LYS A 247 -8.24 13.21 -7.36
CA LYS A 247 -7.09 13.89 -6.76
C LYS A 247 -7.52 15.25 -6.21
N LEU A 248 -6.99 15.65 -5.06
CA LEU A 248 -7.10 17.02 -4.56
C LEU A 248 -6.09 17.93 -5.28
N ALA A 249 -6.35 19.24 -5.25
CA ALA A 249 -5.42 20.24 -5.76
C ALA A 249 -4.11 20.22 -4.97
N ASP A 250 -2.97 20.47 -5.62
CA ASP A 250 -1.66 20.49 -4.94
C ASP A 250 -1.58 21.56 -3.85
N SER A 251 -2.38 22.62 -3.95
CA SER A 251 -2.51 23.68 -2.93
C SER A 251 -3.27 23.25 -1.66
N PHE A 252 -3.79 22.04 -1.62
CA PHE A 252 -4.43 21.51 -0.42
C PHE A 252 -3.40 21.06 0.63
N TYR A 253 -2.21 20.68 0.18
CA TYR A 253 -1.17 20.08 1.01
C TYR A 253 -0.08 21.05 1.44
#